data_61b5912aa571182bcdbd62973b319a82
#
_entry.id   61b5912aa571182bcdbd62973b319a82
#
_cell.length_a   1.000
_cell.length_b   1.000
_cell.length_c   1.000
_cell.angle_alpha   90.00
_cell.angle_beta   90.00
_cell.angle_gamma   90.00
#
_symmetry.space_group_name_H-M   'P 1'
#
loop_
_entity.id
_entity.type
_entity.pdbx_description
1 polymer ?
#
loop_
_entity_poly.entity_id
_entity_poly.type
_entity_poly.pdbx_seq_one_letter_code
_entity_poly.pdbx_strand_id
1 'polypeptide(L)'
;MKGAMIAGACAILPVLAMDGTAEAQRAQAPVYVQQGVASWYGPGFHGRRTASGERFNQHDLTAAHKKLPLGTRVVVTNLRNGKSVEVEINDRGPYVRGRILDLSRAAAEQIDMKKSGVTPVRLEINEDNWRLSDRDS
;
A
#
# COMPACT_ATOMS: atom_id res chain seq x y z
N MET A 1 25.91 37.96 28.82
CA MET A 1 27.00 37.04 28.48
C MET A 1 26.68 35.58 28.69
N LYS A 2 26.17 35.27 29.83
CA LYS A 2 25.92 33.88 30.19
C LYS A 2 24.65 33.32 29.55
N GLY A 3 23.65 34.14 29.40
CA GLY A 3 22.39 33.73 28.82
C GLY A 3 22.48 33.37 27.35
N ALA A 4 23.41 33.98 26.64
CA ALA A 4 23.58 33.69 25.22
C ALA A 4 23.99 32.24 24.96
N MET A 5 24.77 31.64 25.81
CA MET A 5 25.19 30.26 25.68
C MET A 5 24.03 29.28 25.85
N ILE A 6 23.11 29.61 26.75
CA ILE A 6 21.94 28.75 26.99
C ILE A 6 21.04 28.74 25.78
N ALA A 7 20.85 29.88 25.14
CA ALA A 7 20.02 29.94 23.96
C ALA A 7 20.56 29.07 22.80
N GLY A 8 21.87 29.02 22.67
CA GLY A 8 22.49 28.17 21.65
C GLY A 8 22.22 26.68 21.86
N ALA A 9 22.26 26.26 23.10
CA ALA A 9 21.99 24.85 23.42
C ALA A 9 20.56 24.44 23.06
N CYS A 10 19.59 25.29 23.30
CA CYS A 10 18.19 25.00 22.98
C CYS A 10 17.97 24.85 21.49
N ALA A 11 18.69 25.59 20.66
CA ALA A 11 18.54 25.54 19.23
C ALA A 11 18.99 24.21 18.65
N ILE A 12 19.95 23.53 19.27
CA ILE A 12 20.51 22.28 18.76
C ILE A 12 19.50 21.11 18.85
N LEU A 13 18.72 21.03 19.90
CA LEU A 13 17.80 19.92 20.14
C LEU A 13 16.76 19.73 19.05
N PRO A 14 16.08 20.77 18.56
CA PRO A 14 15.11 20.59 17.47
C PRO A 14 15.76 20.07 16.19
N VAL A 15 16.98 20.46 15.88
CA VAL A 15 17.69 20.00 14.69
C VAL A 15 17.93 18.49 14.73
N LEU A 16 18.33 17.94 15.85
CA LEU A 16 18.54 16.50 16.00
C LEU A 16 17.25 15.70 15.81
N ALA A 17 16.13 16.20 16.32
CA ALA A 17 14.84 15.56 16.14
C ALA A 17 14.43 15.51 14.66
N MET A 18 14.71 16.56 13.91
CA MET A 18 14.41 16.60 12.47
C MET A 18 15.25 15.59 11.68
N ASP A 19 16.52 15.43 12.03
CA ASP A 19 17.39 14.46 11.35
C ASP A 19 16.88 13.03 11.52
N GLY A 20 16.46 12.65 12.72
CA GLY A 20 15.88 11.33 12.95
C GLY A 20 14.63 11.05 12.13
N THR A 21 13.77 12.06 11.99
CA THR A 21 12.57 11.96 11.16
C THR A 21 12.91 11.75 9.69
N ALA A 22 13.90 12.47 9.18
CA ALA A 22 14.31 12.33 7.78
C ALA A 22 14.85 10.92 7.47
N GLU A 23 15.61 10.34 8.39
CA GLU A 23 16.11 8.97 8.22
C GLU A 23 14.97 7.95 8.22
N ALA A 24 14.02 8.09 9.11
CA ALA A 24 12.86 7.21 9.16
C ALA A 24 12.05 7.27 7.86
N GLN A 25 11.88 8.46 7.30
CA GLN A 25 11.17 8.63 6.03
C GLN A 25 11.92 7.98 4.87
N ARG A 26 13.24 8.09 4.82
CA ARG A 26 14.03 7.44 3.77
C ARG A 26 13.97 5.93 3.84
N ALA A 27 13.96 5.35 5.04
CA ALA A 27 13.84 3.91 5.22
C ALA A 27 12.49 3.37 4.74
N GLN A 28 11.46 4.23 4.66
CA GLN A 28 10.12 3.88 4.22
C GLN A 28 9.81 4.34 2.79
N ALA A 29 10.79 4.91 2.08
CA ALA A 29 10.57 5.37 0.72
C ALA A 29 10.19 4.19 -0.18
N PRO A 30 9.18 4.36 -1.07
CA PRO A 30 8.77 3.28 -1.94
C PRO A 30 9.82 3.00 -3.02
N VAL A 31 10.03 1.72 -3.34
CA VAL A 31 10.91 1.29 -4.45
C VAL A 31 10.12 1.01 -5.72
N TYR A 32 8.80 0.95 -5.63
CA TYR A 32 7.91 0.73 -6.76
C TYR A 32 6.65 1.54 -6.55
N VAL A 33 6.23 2.26 -7.58
CA VAL A 33 5.01 3.07 -7.55
C VAL A 33 4.26 2.88 -8.86
N GLN A 34 2.96 2.63 -8.77
CA GLN A 34 2.08 2.54 -9.93
C GLN A 34 0.80 3.29 -9.63
N GLN A 35 0.29 4.04 -10.60
CA GLN A 35 -1.01 4.70 -10.51
C GLN A 35 -1.96 4.13 -11.55
N GLY A 36 -3.22 4.06 -11.21
CA GLY A 36 -4.26 3.57 -12.10
C GLY A 36 -5.58 3.47 -11.36
N VAL A 37 -6.51 2.74 -11.96
CA VAL A 37 -7.85 2.58 -11.41
C VAL A 37 -7.93 1.22 -10.70
N ALA A 38 -8.44 1.22 -9.47
CA ALA A 38 -8.79 0.01 -8.73
C ALA A 38 -10.29 -0.22 -8.75
N SER A 39 -10.67 -1.48 -8.73
CA SER A 39 -12.02 -1.92 -8.42
C SER A 39 -11.95 -2.94 -7.27
N TRP A 40 -13.05 -3.55 -6.92
CA TRP A 40 -13.06 -4.59 -5.91
C TRP A 40 -13.94 -5.76 -6.35
N TYR A 41 -13.66 -6.95 -5.80
CA TYR A 41 -14.39 -8.16 -6.15
C TYR A 41 -15.86 -8.07 -5.72
N GLY A 42 -16.76 -8.43 -6.63
CA GLY A 42 -18.16 -8.57 -6.30
C GLY A 42 -18.44 -9.78 -5.40
N PRO A 43 -19.65 -9.89 -4.86
CA PRO A 43 -19.97 -10.93 -3.86
C PRO A 43 -19.88 -12.36 -4.37
N GLY A 44 -19.93 -12.59 -5.68
CA GLY A 44 -19.86 -13.92 -6.25
C GLY A 44 -18.49 -14.59 -6.21
N PHE A 45 -17.45 -13.89 -5.81
CA PHE A 45 -16.08 -14.44 -5.81
C PHE A 45 -15.69 -15.07 -4.48
N HIS A 46 -16.42 -14.83 -3.42
CA HIS A 46 -16.09 -15.39 -2.12
C HIS A 46 -16.07 -16.93 -2.16
N GLY A 47 -14.98 -17.53 -1.68
CA GLY A 47 -14.79 -18.97 -1.67
C GLY A 47 -14.17 -19.55 -2.93
N ARG A 48 -13.99 -18.77 -4.00
CA ARG A 48 -13.35 -19.25 -5.23
C ARG A 48 -11.84 -19.34 -5.05
N ARG A 49 -11.21 -20.24 -5.80
CA ARG A 49 -9.74 -20.35 -5.78
C ARG A 49 -9.10 -19.19 -6.51
N THR A 50 -8.06 -18.66 -5.90
CA THR A 50 -7.23 -17.60 -6.49
C THR A 50 -6.02 -18.21 -7.20
N ALA A 51 -5.25 -17.38 -7.91
CA ALA A 51 -4.03 -17.82 -8.59
C ALA A 51 -2.96 -18.37 -7.63
N SER A 52 -2.97 -17.95 -6.37
CA SER A 52 -2.06 -18.48 -5.34
C SER A 52 -2.44 -19.88 -4.88
N GLY A 53 -3.60 -20.40 -5.26
CA GLY A 53 -4.13 -21.66 -4.78
C GLY A 53 -5.00 -21.54 -3.54
N GLU A 54 -4.99 -20.39 -2.88
CA GLU A 54 -5.84 -20.12 -1.74
C GLU A 54 -7.29 -19.87 -2.18
N ARG A 55 -8.24 -20.08 -1.28
CA ARG A 55 -9.61 -19.63 -1.54
C ARG A 55 -9.74 -18.14 -1.23
N PHE A 56 -10.42 -17.43 -2.11
CA PHE A 56 -10.67 -16.01 -1.90
C PHE A 56 -11.58 -15.81 -0.68
N ASN A 57 -11.11 -14.99 0.27
CA ASN A 57 -11.88 -14.57 1.43
C ASN A 57 -12.07 -13.06 1.35
N GLN A 58 -13.32 -12.63 1.14
CA GLN A 58 -13.64 -11.20 1.02
C GLN A 58 -13.36 -10.39 2.29
N HIS A 59 -13.14 -11.04 3.42
CA HIS A 59 -12.84 -10.40 4.69
C HIS A 59 -11.35 -10.23 4.95
N ASP A 60 -10.48 -10.80 4.14
CA ASP A 60 -9.04 -10.64 4.21
C ASP A 60 -8.60 -9.40 3.42
N LEU A 61 -7.43 -8.86 3.76
CA LEU A 61 -6.85 -7.72 3.05
C LEU A 61 -5.97 -8.21 1.91
N THR A 62 -6.60 -8.50 0.77
CA THR A 62 -5.93 -9.05 -0.41
C THR A 62 -6.36 -8.32 -1.68
N ALA A 63 -5.61 -8.57 -2.76
CA ALA A 63 -5.91 -7.98 -4.06
C ALA A 63 -5.37 -8.85 -5.20
N ALA A 64 -5.91 -8.61 -6.39
CA ALA A 64 -5.39 -9.15 -7.65
C ALA A 64 -4.57 -8.10 -8.38
N HIS A 65 -3.44 -8.52 -8.94
CA HIS A 65 -2.59 -7.70 -9.80
C HIS A 65 -2.07 -8.55 -10.96
N LYS A 66 -1.86 -7.93 -12.13
CA LYS A 66 -1.50 -8.68 -13.34
C LYS A 66 -0.09 -9.28 -13.28
N LYS A 67 0.87 -8.60 -12.68
CA LYS A 67 2.30 -8.91 -12.82
C LYS A 67 3.05 -9.08 -11.51
N LEU A 68 2.69 -8.39 -10.44
CA LEU A 68 3.44 -8.47 -9.19
C LEU A 68 3.45 -9.91 -8.67
N PRO A 69 4.58 -10.37 -8.13
CA PRO A 69 4.64 -11.72 -7.58
C PRO A 69 3.55 -11.98 -6.54
N LEU A 70 3.01 -13.19 -6.54
CA LEU A 70 2.04 -13.60 -5.52
C LEU A 70 2.73 -13.57 -4.15
N GLY A 71 2.05 -13.01 -3.15
CA GLY A 71 2.62 -12.80 -1.83
C GLY A 71 3.18 -11.40 -1.61
N THR A 72 3.30 -10.59 -2.66
CA THR A 72 3.78 -9.22 -2.53
C THR A 72 2.80 -8.39 -1.69
N ARG A 73 3.34 -7.64 -0.73
CA ARG A 73 2.54 -6.70 0.07
C ARG A 73 2.68 -5.30 -0.51
N VAL A 74 1.55 -4.66 -0.73
CA VAL A 74 1.51 -3.33 -1.34
C VAL A 74 0.64 -2.41 -0.49
N VAL A 75 0.99 -1.13 -0.47
CA VAL A 75 0.15 -0.09 0.13
C VAL A 75 -0.65 0.57 -0.98
N VAL A 76 -1.95 0.56 -0.83
CA VAL A 76 -2.89 1.13 -1.80
C VAL A 76 -3.50 2.38 -1.20
N THR A 77 -3.34 3.50 -1.86
CA THR A 77 -3.90 4.78 -1.43
C THR A 77 -5.01 5.21 -2.39
N ASN A 78 -6.19 5.47 -1.85
CA ASN A 78 -7.29 6.04 -2.61
C ASN A 78 -7.00 7.52 -2.82
N LEU A 79 -6.77 7.92 -4.07
CA LEU A 79 -6.36 9.28 -4.39
C LEU A 79 -7.48 10.30 -4.23
N ARG A 80 -8.73 9.87 -4.07
CA ARG A 80 -9.85 10.78 -3.83
C ARG A 80 -9.97 11.25 -2.39
N ASN A 81 -9.53 10.42 -1.43
CA ASN A 81 -9.69 10.74 -0.01
C ASN A 81 -8.40 10.60 0.81
N GLY A 82 -7.32 10.07 0.22
CA GLY A 82 -6.05 9.90 0.91
C GLY A 82 -5.98 8.70 1.85
N LYS A 83 -7.04 7.90 1.97
CA LYS A 83 -7.02 6.70 2.82
C LYS A 83 -6.21 5.60 2.17
N SER A 84 -5.50 4.83 2.99
CA SER A 84 -4.64 3.75 2.50
C SER A 84 -4.88 2.45 3.26
N VAL A 85 -4.48 1.35 2.62
CA VAL A 85 -4.56 0.01 3.20
C VAL A 85 -3.41 -0.82 2.65
N GLU A 86 -2.82 -1.68 3.46
CA GLU A 86 -1.84 -2.66 2.99
C GLU A 86 -2.56 -3.96 2.65
N VAL A 87 -2.28 -4.50 1.45
CA VAL A 87 -2.89 -5.73 0.96
C VAL A 87 -1.80 -6.68 0.46
N GLU A 88 -2.13 -7.97 0.45
CA GLU A 88 -1.29 -9.00 -0.16
C GLU A 88 -1.83 -9.36 -1.53
N ILE A 89 -0.95 -9.41 -2.53
CA ILE A 89 -1.33 -9.87 -3.87
C ILE A 89 -1.40 -11.40 -3.86
N ASN A 90 -2.58 -11.94 -4.07
CA ASN A 90 -2.81 -13.38 -4.08
C ASN A 90 -3.53 -13.90 -5.32
N ASP A 91 -3.80 -13.01 -6.29
CA ASP A 91 -4.54 -13.39 -7.49
C ASP A 91 -4.06 -12.59 -8.70
N ARG A 92 -4.48 -13.01 -9.88
CA ARG A 92 -4.18 -12.41 -11.18
C ARG A 92 -5.39 -11.68 -11.75
N GLY A 93 -5.12 -10.58 -12.39
CA GLY A 93 -6.09 -9.64 -12.95
C GLY A 93 -5.90 -8.26 -12.34
N PRO A 94 -6.79 -7.32 -12.64
CA PRO A 94 -7.90 -7.37 -13.59
C PRO A 94 -7.45 -7.28 -15.05
N TYR A 95 -8.24 -7.84 -15.95
CA TYR A 95 -7.94 -7.80 -17.39
C TYR A 95 -8.79 -6.78 -18.13
N VAL A 96 -9.30 -5.81 -17.40
CA VAL A 96 -10.04 -4.67 -17.95
C VAL A 96 -9.08 -3.51 -18.16
N ARG A 97 -9.13 -2.90 -19.34
CA ARG A 97 -8.24 -1.79 -19.71
C ARG A 97 -8.35 -0.65 -18.70
N GLY A 98 -7.19 -0.13 -18.26
CA GLY A 98 -7.11 0.99 -17.31
C GLY A 98 -7.21 0.59 -15.84
N ARG A 99 -7.63 -0.63 -15.54
CA ARG A 99 -7.68 -1.14 -14.18
C ARG A 99 -6.39 -1.88 -13.84
N ILE A 100 -5.81 -1.58 -12.70
CA ILE A 100 -4.54 -2.18 -12.27
C ILE A 100 -4.70 -3.10 -11.07
N LEU A 101 -5.81 -3.04 -10.36
CA LEU A 101 -5.98 -3.73 -9.09
C LEU A 101 -7.44 -4.06 -8.84
N ASP A 102 -7.70 -5.27 -8.35
CA ASP A 102 -9.01 -5.65 -7.80
C ASP A 102 -8.83 -5.96 -6.31
N LEU A 103 -9.44 -5.16 -5.46
CA LEU A 103 -9.34 -5.30 -4.02
C LEU A 103 -10.38 -6.27 -3.47
N SER A 104 -10.06 -6.89 -2.34
CA SER A 104 -11.08 -7.58 -1.54
C SER A 104 -12.09 -6.56 -1.00
N ARG A 105 -13.26 -7.05 -0.58
CA ARG A 105 -14.27 -6.20 0.04
C ARG A 105 -13.73 -5.47 1.28
N ALA A 106 -13.03 -6.19 2.16
CA ALA A 106 -12.48 -5.59 3.37
C ALA A 106 -11.49 -4.47 3.06
N ALA A 107 -10.62 -4.64 2.05
CA ALA A 107 -9.70 -3.61 1.62
C ALA A 107 -10.43 -2.39 1.06
N ALA A 108 -11.43 -2.63 0.21
CA ALA A 108 -12.23 -1.54 -0.37
C ALA A 108 -12.97 -0.74 0.71
N GLU A 109 -13.45 -1.40 1.74
CA GLU A 109 -14.09 -0.72 2.87
C GLU A 109 -13.12 0.18 3.63
N GLN A 110 -11.88 -0.27 3.84
CA GLN A 110 -10.89 0.52 4.57
C GLN A 110 -10.49 1.81 3.87
N ILE A 111 -10.54 1.85 2.56
CA ILE A 111 -10.25 3.07 1.79
C ILE A 111 -11.50 3.77 1.26
N ASP A 112 -12.67 3.39 1.76
CA ASP A 112 -13.94 4.04 1.45
C ASP A 112 -14.26 4.11 -0.05
N MET A 113 -14.03 3.03 -0.78
CA MET A 113 -14.34 2.99 -2.21
C MET A 113 -15.47 2.03 -2.59
N LYS A 114 -16.05 1.35 -1.61
CA LYS A 114 -17.04 0.31 -1.88
C LYS A 114 -18.25 0.83 -2.63
N LYS A 115 -18.76 2.02 -2.28
CA LYS A 115 -19.93 2.61 -2.94
C LYS A 115 -19.64 3.04 -4.38
N SER A 116 -18.49 3.60 -4.64
CA SER A 116 -18.13 4.05 -5.99
C SER A 116 -17.79 2.88 -6.91
N GLY A 117 -17.39 1.75 -6.35
CA GLY A 117 -17.00 0.57 -7.12
C GLY A 117 -15.62 0.66 -7.75
N VAL A 118 -15.21 1.83 -8.18
CA VAL A 118 -13.90 2.11 -8.77
C VAL A 118 -13.37 3.43 -8.23
N THR A 119 -12.04 3.54 -8.15
CA THR A 119 -11.39 4.78 -7.73
C THR A 119 -9.96 4.83 -8.25
N PRO A 120 -9.43 6.04 -8.53
CA PRO A 120 -8.01 6.15 -8.82
C PRO A 120 -7.20 5.86 -7.56
N VAL A 121 -6.15 5.07 -7.71
CA VAL A 121 -5.28 4.67 -6.59
C VAL A 121 -3.82 4.86 -6.96
N ARG A 122 -2.99 4.98 -5.94
CA ARG A 122 -1.55 4.81 -6.01
C ARG A 122 -1.19 3.55 -5.25
N LEU A 123 -0.43 2.68 -5.90
CA LEU A 123 0.08 1.45 -5.33
C LEU A 123 1.57 1.63 -5.06
N GLU A 124 2.01 1.31 -3.86
CA GLU A 124 3.40 1.47 -3.46
C GLU A 124 3.93 0.21 -2.80
N ILE A 125 5.18 -0.13 -3.08
CA ILE A 125 5.89 -1.23 -2.43
C ILE A 125 7.14 -0.65 -1.80
N ASN A 126 7.33 -0.87 -0.49
CA ASN A 126 8.55 -0.46 0.20
C ASN A 126 9.69 -1.47 -0.03
N GLU A 127 10.91 -1.09 0.34
CA GLU A 127 12.09 -1.92 0.08
C GLU A 127 12.00 -3.29 0.74
N ASP A 128 11.53 -3.36 1.97
CA ASP A 128 11.45 -4.62 2.70
C ASP A 128 10.47 -5.58 2.03
N ASN A 129 9.31 -5.10 1.64
CA ASN A 129 8.31 -5.91 0.96
C ASN A 129 8.78 -6.32 -0.44
N TRP A 130 9.52 -5.48 -1.12
CA TRP A 130 10.09 -5.79 -2.43
C TRP A 130 11.10 -6.94 -2.33
N ARG A 131 11.98 -6.92 -1.33
CA ARG A 131 12.96 -7.98 -1.12
C ARG A 131 12.32 -9.32 -0.80
N LEU A 132 11.23 -9.30 -0.04
CA LEU A 132 10.50 -10.53 0.29
C LEU A 132 9.85 -11.15 -0.94
N SER A 133 9.24 -10.34 -1.79
CA SER A 133 8.61 -10.84 -3.03
C SER A 133 9.63 -11.38 -4.02
N ASP A 134 10.82 -10.80 -4.06
CA ASP A 134 11.89 -11.24 -4.97
C ASP A 134 12.47 -12.61 -4.56
N ARG A 135 12.45 -12.95 -3.27
CA ARG A 135 12.92 -14.24 -2.78
C ARG A 135 11.98 -15.38 -3.15
N ASP A 136 10.71 -15.12 -3.26
CA ASP A 136 9.69 -16.14 -3.51
C ASP A 136 9.45 -16.34 -5.01
N SER A 137 10.04 -15.52 -5.84
CA SER A 137 9.96 -15.64 -7.29
C SER A 137 11.24 -16.20 -7.87
#